data_b449824ed0657e6060c08807379d52a7
#
_entry.id   b449824ed0657e6060c08807379d52a7
#
_cell.length_a   1.000
_cell.length_b   1.000
_cell.length_c   1.000
_cell.angle_alpha   90.00
_cell.angle_beta   90.00
_cell.angle_gamma   90.00
#
_symmetry.space_group_name_H-M   'P 1'
#
loop_
_entity.id
_entity.type
_entity.pdbx_description
1 polymer ?
#
loop_
_entity_poly.entity_id
_entity_poly.type
_entity_poly.pdbx_seq_one_letter_code
_entity_poly.pdbx_strand_id
1 'polypeptide(L)'
;MDPAASLAEWLDRVTFTELTTDQVTARLIDEIAAWGSGHGWRVYRRAPSVVTLPPPMERQHSVLDVACARPDGPPLAIEVDHTDRRRTAEKLRAEADAGRIAIWVRWGRPPFAEPPPPVRMVTCEVTRRAKLHSRTHDRPAPAHSAGIGQAQELTIPLEES
;
A
#
# COMPACT_ATOMS: atom_id res chain seq x y z
N MET A 1 -14.91 -2.59 -11.56
CA MET A 1 -14.07 -2.95 -10.41
C MET A 1 -13.27 -1.73 -9.99
N ASP A 2 -13.26 -1.45 -8.70
CA ASP A 2 -12.47 -0.36 -8.13
C ASP A 2 -11.06 -0.84 -7.82
N PRO A 3 -10.04 -0.36 -8.53
CA PRO A 3 -8.67 -0.84 -8.31
C PRO A 3 -8.17 -0.63 -6.89
N ALA A 4 -8.49 0.49 -6.26
CA ALA A 4 -8.03 0.74 -4.90
C ALA A 4 -8.63 -0.25 -3.92
N ALA A 5 -9.93 -0.56 -4.05
CA ALA A 5 -10.57 -1.55 -3.20
C ALA A 5 -10.01 -2.95 -3.43
N SER A 6 -9.76 -3.31 -4.69
CA SER A 6 -9.16 -4.60 -5.04
C SER A 6 -7.75 -4.74 -4.44
N LEU A 7 -6.96 -3.68 -4.54
CA LEU A 7 -5.61 -3.69 -3.96
C LEU A 7 -5.68 -3.80 -2.44
N ALA A 8 -6.61 -3.09 -1.82
CA ALA A 8 -6.77 -3.17 -0.36
C ALA A 8 -7.06 -4.60 0.08
N GLU A 9 -7.92 -5.32 -0.64
CA GLU A 9 -8.19 -6.72 -0.34
C GLU A 9 -6.95 -7.60 -0.48
N TRP A 10 -6.18 -7.38 -1.53
CA TRP A 10 -4.95 -8.13 -1.75
C TRP A 10 -3.96 -7.90 -0.62
N LEU A 11 -3.72 -6.64 -0.28
CA LEU A 11 -2.74 -6.29 0.74
C LEU A 11 -3.19 -6.69 2.15
N ASP A 12 -4.50 -6.83 2.37
CA ASP A 12 -5.01 -7.26 3.66
C ASP A 12 -4.56 -8.67 4.04
N ARG A 13 -4.17 -9.47 3.07
CA ARG A 13 -3.69 -10.84 3.30
C ARG A 13 -2.17 -10.92 3.50
N VAL A 14 -1.46 -9.84 3.24
CA VAL A 14 0.00 -9.85 3.31
C VAL A 14 0.45 -9.82 4.76
N THR A 15 1.32 -10.75 5.11
CA THR A 15 1.89 -10.83 6.45
C THR A 15 3.40 -10.89 6.39
N PHE A 16 4.04 -10.41 7.45
CA PHE A 16 5.50 -10.48 7.58
C PHE A 16 5.88 -10.30 9.04
N THR A 17 7.11 -10.67 9.37
CA THR A 17 7.62 -10.61 10.72
C THR A 17 8.99 -9.97 10.74
N GLU A 18 9.16 -8.98 11.60
CA GLU A 18 10.48 -8.39 11.94
C GLU A 18 11.24 -7.91 10.71
N LEU A 19 10.62 -7.07 9.92
CA LEU A 19 11.27 -6.44 8.77
C LEU A 19 11.70 -5.01 9.10
N THR A 20 12.77 -4.57 8.46
CA THR A 20 13.16 -3.16 8.51
C THR A 20 12.18 -2.32 7.70
N THR A 21 12.25 -0.99 7.86
CA THR A 21 11.41 -0.07 7.10
C THR A 21 11.56 -0.29 5.59
N ASP A 22 12.79 -0.38 5.11
CA ASP A 22 13.04 -0.58 3.69
C ASP A 22 12.51 -1.93 3.20
N GLN A 23 12.64 -2.96 4.03
CA GLN A 23 12.15 -4.29 3.69
C GLN A 23 10.63 -4.32 3.61
N VAL A 24 9.93 -3.60 4.49
CA VAL A 24 8.46 -3.52 4.41
C VAL A 24 8.03 -2.86 3.11
N THR A 25 8.63 -1.72 2.79
CA THR A 25 8.31 -1.01 1.55
C THR A 25 8.56 -1.91 0.34
N ALA A 26 9.72 -2.58 0.30
CA ALA A 26 10.04 -3.49 -0.80
C ALA A 26 9.04 -4.65 -0.89
N ARG A 27 8.65 -5.21 0.26
CA ARG A 27 7.67 -6.30 0.29
C ARG A 27 6.31 -5.85 -0.26
N LEU A 28 5.86 -4.66 0.12
CA LEU A 28 4.60 -4.14 -0.38
C LEU A 28 4.66 -3.84 -1.87
N ILE A 29 5.76 -3.30 -2.35
CA ILE A 29 5.93 -3.07 -3.79
C ILE A 29 5.88 -4.40 -4.54
N ASP A 30 6.54 -5.45 -4.04
CA ASP A 30 6.48 -6.77 -4.66
C ASP A 30 5.05 -7.30 -4.71
N GLU A 31 4.28 -7.11 -3.63
CA GLU A 31 2.90 -7.57 -3.59
C GLU A 31 2.00 -6.79 -4.54
N ILE A 32 2.22 -5.49 -4.64
CA ILE A 32 1.46 -4.66 -5.59
C ILE A 32 1.74 -5.11 -7.02
N ALA A 33 3.01 -5.37 -7.33
CA ALA A 33 3.39 -5.86 -8.65
C ALA A 33 2.74 -7.22 -8.94
N ALA A 34 2.72 -8.12 -7.97
CA ALA A 34 2.07 -9.43 -8.11
C ALA A 34 0.56 -9.27 -8.32
N TRP A 35 -0.06 -8.35 -7.58
CA TRP A 35 -1.48 -8.05 -7.75
C TRP A 35 -1.79 -7.59 -9.17
N GLY A 36 -1.03 -6.64 -9.69
CA GLY A 36 -1.22 -6.14 -11.04
C GLY A 36 -1.01 -7.23 -12.10
N SER A 37 0.03 -8.03 -11.93
CA SER A 37 0.30 -9.15 -12.84
C SER A 37 -0.80 -10.19 -12.79
N GLY A 38 -1.36 -10.43 -11.61
CA GLY A 38 -2.48 -11.36 -11.43
C GLY A 38 -3.73 -10.93 -12.18
N HIS A 39 -3.90 -9.64 -12.41
CA HIS A 39 -4.99 -9.12 -13.24
C HIS A 39 -4.68 -9.18 -14.73
N GLY A 40 -3.47 -9.59 -15.11
CA GLY A 40 -3.05 -9.61 -16.50
C GLY A 40 -2.60 -8.26 -17.02
N TRP A 41 -2.38 -7.31 -16.14
CA TRP A 41 -1.92 -5.97 -16.53
C TRP A 41 -0.41 -5.94 -16.70
N ARG A 42 0.07 -4.99 -17.50
CA ARG A 42 1.51 -4.71 -17.56
C ARG A 42 1.91 -3.91 -16.36
N VAL A 43 2.90 -4.41 -15.63
CA VAL A 43 3.37 -3.77 -14.42
C VAL A 43 4.76 -3.22 -14.65
N TYR A 44 4.96 -1.97 -14.26
CA TYR A 44 6.24 -1.28 -14.37
C TYR A 44 6.67 -0.84 -12.98
N ARG A 45 7.84 -1.29 -12.56
CA ARG A 45 8.46 -0.81 -11.31
C ARG A 45 9.31 0.39 -11.64
N ARG A 46 9.34 1.38 -10.75
CA ARG A 46 10.12 2.60 -10.91
C ARG A 46 9.81 3.28 -12.24
N ALA A 47 8.52 3.42 -12.50
CA ALA A 47 8.05 4.01 -13.74
C ALA A 47 8.18 5.54 -13.69
N PRO A 48 8.43 6.19 -14.83
CA PRO A 48 8.50 7.66 -14.82
C PRO A 48 7.14 8.28 -14.55
N SER A 49 7.15 9.28 -13.69
CA SER A 49 5.97 10.10 -13.38
C SER A 49 5.85 11.23 -14.41
N VAL A 50 4.64 11.81 -14.50
CA VAL A 50 4.46 13.05 -15.26
C VAL A 50 5.16 14.24 -14.61
N VAL A 51 5.52 14.12 -13.35
CA VAL A 51 6.21 15.17 -12.60
C VAL A 51 7.71 15.08 -12.83
N THR A 52 8.32 16.22 -13.17
CA THR A 52 9.76 16.29 -13.34
C THR A 52 10.42 16.66 -12.02
N LEU A 53 11.72 16.39 -11.93
CA LEU A 53 12.50 16.75 -10.77
C LEU A 53 12.73 18.29 -10.73
N PRO A 54 13.00 18.83 -9.54
CA PRO A 54 13.31 20.27 -9.45
C PRO A 54 14.60 20.63 -10.18
N PRO A 55 14.78 21.90 -10.57
CA PRO A 55 16.03 22.35 -11.18
C PRO A 55 17.24 22.03 -10.28
N PRO A 56 18.40 21.68 -10.86
CA PRO A 56 18.69 21.68 -12.30
C PRO A 56 18.37 20.39 -13.04
N MET A 57 17.60 19.50 -12.44
CA MET A 57 17.32 18.18 -12.98
C MET A 57 15.95 18.07 -13.63
N GLU A 58 15.40 19.19 -14.08
CA GLU A 58 14.04 19.28 -14.61
C GLU A 58 13.82 18.48 -15.90
N ARG A 59 14.89 17.97 -16.50
CA ARG A 59 14.75 17.07 -17.66
C ARG A 59 14.48 15.63 -17.26
N GLN A 60 14.62 15.33 -15.98
CA GLN A 60 14.39 13.98 -15.47
C GLN A 60 13.03 13.91 -14.80
N HIS A 61 12.35 12.80 -15.01
CA HIS A 61 11.08 12.55 -14.36
C HIS A 61 11.28 11.99 -12.95
N SER A 62 10.41 12.38 -12.04
CA SER A 62 10.26 11.67 -10.79
C SER A 62 9.83 10.23 -11.07
N VAL A 63 10.02 9.34 -10.12
CA VAL A 63 9.77 7.91 -10.31
C VAL A 63 8.61 7.48 -9.45
N LEU A 64 7.70 6.71 -10.04
CA LEU A 64 6.62 6.03 -9.32
C LEU A 64 7.12 4.67 -8.88
N ASP A 65 6.69 4.22 -7.69
CA ASP A 65 7.06 2.90 -7.21
C ASP A 65 6.51 1.82 -8.12
N VAL A 66 5.24 1.93 -8.52
CA VAL A 66 4.59 0.98 -9.43
C VAL A 66 3.63 1.72 -10.34
N ALA A 67 3.59 1.32 -11.60
CA ALA A 67 2.57 1.74 -12.53
C ALA A 67 2.02 0.51 -13.25
N CYS A 68 0.73 0.55 -13.58
CA CYS A 68 0.09 -0.55 -14.29
C CYS A 68 -0.65 -0.01 -15.50
N ALA A 69 -0.40 -0.61 -16.67
CA ALA A 69 -1.17 -0.33 -17.88
C ALA A 69 -2.30 -1.34 -17.98
N ARG A 70 -3.51 -0.85 -18.17
CA ARG A 70 -4.71 -1.70 -18.20
C ARG A 70 -5.38 -1.60 -19.56
N PRO A 71 -5.87 -2.72 -20.09
CA PRO A 71 -6.56 -2.67 -21.40
C PRO A 71 -7.92 -1.98 -21.33
N ASP A 72 -8.59 -2.04 -20.18
CA ASP A 72 -9.98 -1.61 -20.03
C ASP A 72 -10.17 -0.38 -19.19
N GLY A 73 -9.14 0.41 -18.97
CA GLY A 73 -9.29 1.60 -18.15
C GLY A 73 -8.02 2.42 -18.05
N PRO A 74 -8.08 3.53 -17.32
CA PRO A 74 -6.89 4.37 -17.14
C PRO A 74 -5.76 3.61 -16.45
N PRO A 75 -4.52 3.98 -16.74
CA PRO A 75 -3.37 3.39 -16.03
C PRO A 75 -3.42 3.73 -14.55
N LEU A 76 -2.75 2.90 -13.76
CA LEU A 76 -2.59 3.14 -12.34
C LEU A 76 -1.22 3.72 -12.03
N ALA A 77 -1.18 4.69 -11.13
CA ALA A 77 0.05 5.26 -10.61
C ALA A 77 0.04 5.05 -9.09
N ILE A 78 1.02 4.31 -8.58
CA ILE A 78 0.99 3.85 -7.19
C ILE A 78 2.29 4.19 -6.49
N GLU A 79 2.16 4.79 -5.31
CA GLU A 79 3.30 5.09 -4.42
C GLU A 79 3.10 4.39 -3.08
N VAL A 80 4.19 3.99 -2.46
CA VAL A 80 4.20 3.31 -1.16
C VAL A 80 5.06 4.12 -0.20
N ASP A 81 4.46 4.56 0.90
CA ASP A 81 5.16 5.38 1.88
C ASP A 81 4.87 4.93 3.30
N HIS A 82 5.88 5.10 4.14
CA HIS A 82 5.77 4.89 5.58
C HIS A 82 5.33 6.15 6.32
N THR A 83 5.57 7.32 5.73
CA THR A 83 5.23 8.60 6.36
C THR A 83 4.44 9.48 5.38
N ASP A 84 3.81 10.52 5.92
CA ASP A 84 3.11 11.51 5.09
C ASP A 84 4.17 12.35 4.36
N ARG A 85 4.21 12.19 3.05
CA ARG A 85 5.13 12.94 2.21
C ARG A 85 4.37 13.88 1.30
N ARG A 86 4.59 15.17 1.51
CA ARG A 86 3.96 16.19 0.69
C ARG A 86 4.27 16.00 -0.80
N ARG A 87 5.52 15.64 -1.10
CA ARG A 87 5.92 15.40 -2.49
C ARG A 87 5.17 14.26 -3.13
N THR A 88 4.93 13.19 -2.38
CA THR A 88 4.14 12.06 -2.88
C THR A 88 2.71 12.49 -3.15
N ALA A 89 2.11 13.25 -2.23
CA ALA A 89 0.75 13.74 -2.42
C ALA A 89 0.65 14.60 -3.68
N GLU A 90 1.61 15.50 -3.89
CA GLU A 90 1.64 16.37 -5.06
C GLU A 90 1.84 15.57 -6.35
N LYS A 91 2.74 14.59 -6.32
CA LYS A 91 2.98 13.73 -7.48
C LYS A 91 1.73 12.94 -7.86
N LEU A 92 1.09 12.33 -6.89
CA LEU A 92 -0.12 11.54 -7.15
C LEU A 92 -1.26 12.42 -7.63
N ARG A 93 -1.38 13.64 -7.12
CA ARG A 93 -2.36 14.59 -7.63
C ARG A 93 -2.11 14.91 -9.10
N ALA A 94 -0.84 15.14 -9.46
CA ALA A 94 -0.49 15.41 -10.86
C ALA A 94 -0.77 14.22 -11.75
N GLU A 95 -0.53 13.01 -11.27
CA GLU A 95 -0.86 11.79 -12.02
C GLU A 95 -2.36 11.69 -12.26
N ALA A 96 -3.15 11.97 -11.24
CA ALA A 96 -4.61 11.96 -11.36
C ALA A 96 -5.09 13.02 -12.34
N ASP A 97 -4.50 14.21 -12.29
CA ASP A 97 -4.84 15.30 -13.23
C ASP A 97 -4.49 14.93 -14.67
N ALA A 98 -3.51 14.03 -14.86
CA ALA A 98 -3.13 13.53 -16.18
C ALA A 98 -3.97 12.32 -16.63
N GLY A 99 -5.02 11.97 -15.88
CA GLY A 99 -5.96 10.92 -16.28
C GLY A 99 -5.66 9.54 -15.74
N ARG A 100 -4.69 9.40 -14.84
CA ARG A 100 -4.40 8.11 -14.23
C ARG A 100 -5.17 7.95 -12.93
N ILE A 101 -5.35 6.72 -12.51
CA ILE A 101 -5.88 6.44 -11.18
C ILE A 101 -4.71 6.42 -10.23
N ALA A 102 -4.68 7.39 -9.32
CA ALA A 102 -3.58 7.56 -8.37
C ALA A 102 -3.92 6.91 -7.04
N ILE A 103 -3.06 6.00 -6.59
CA ILE A 103 -3.25 5.26 -5.35
C ILE A 103 -2.03 5.44 -4.45
N TRP A 104 -2.28 5.82 -3.21
CA TRP A 104 -1.25 5.97 -2.20
C TRP A 104 -1.38 4.85 -1.20
N VAL A 105 -0.41 3.96 -1.17
CA VAL A 105 -0.34 2.90 -0.17
C VAL A 105 0.47 3.42 0.99
N ARG A 106 -0.18 3.57 2.13
CA ARG A 106 0.44 4.06 3.36
C ARG A 106 0.48 2.93 4.38
N TRP A 107 1.64 2.69 4.93
CA TRP A 107 1.79 1.63 5.92
C TRP A 107 2.38 2.19 7.21
N GLY A 108 2.08 1.51 8.31
CA GLY A 108 2.58 1.87 9.62
C GLY A 108 1.47 1.89 10.65
N ARG A 109 1.55 2.83 11.53
CA ARG A 109 0.65 2.95 12.67
C ARG A 109 -0.41 4.01 12.38
N PRO A 110 -1.70 3.70 12.57
CA PRO A 110 -2.72 4.71 12.41
C PRO A 110 -2.60 5.79 13.49
N PRO A 111 -3.18 7.00 13.29
CA PRO A 111 -4.03 7.35 12.15
C PRO A 111 -3.22 7.71 10.90
N PHE A 112 -3.90 7.57 9.74
CA PHE A 112 -3.33 7.95 8.46
C PHE A 112 -4.05 9.19 7.94
N ALA A 113 -3.29 10.17 7.49
CA ALA A 113 -3.86 11.39 6.92
C ALA A 113 -4.33 11.10 5.49
N GLU A 114 -5.62 11.21 5.28
CA GLU A 114 -6.22 10.91 3.99
C GLU A 114 -5.98 12.05 3.00
N PRO A 115 -5.50 11.75 1.79
CA PRO A 115 -5.30 12.79 0.79
C PRO A 115 -6.64 13.25 0.22
N PRO A 116 -6.69 14.48 -0.32
CA PRO A 116 -7.92 14.90 -0.99
C PRO A 116 -8.17 14.10 -2.26
N PRO A 117 -9.45 13.90 -2.61
CA PRO A 117 -9.77 13.28 -3.90
C PRO A 117 -9.15 14.07 -5.04
N PRO A 118 -8.82 13.45 -6.18
CA PRO A 118 -9.14 12.06 -6.54
C PRO A 118 -8.10 11.01 -6.13
N VAL A 119 -7.09 11.39 -5.38
CA VAL A 119 -6.09 10.43 -4.90
C VAL A 119 -6.76 9.46 -3.92
N ARG A 120 -6.57 8.17 -4.14
CA ARG A 120 -7.15 7.12 -3.29
C ARG A 120 -6.09 6.61 -2.32
N MET A 121 -6.49 6.30 -1.12
CA MET A 121 -5.57 5.76 -0.11
C MET A 121 -5.90 4.31 0.21
N VAL A 122 -4.85 3.49 0.29
CA VAL A 122 -4.92 2.14 0.79
C VAL A 122 -3.97 2.07 1.99
N THR A 123 -4.46 1.63 3.13
CA THR A 123 -3.68 1.60 4.35
C THR A 123 -3.31 0.18 4.75
N CYS A 124 -2.12 0.03 5.31
CA CYS A 124 -1.63 -1.24 5.86
C CYS A 124 -1.15 -0.98 7.27
N GLU A 125 -1.90 -1.43 8.26
CA GLU A 125 -1.48 -1.29 9.65
C GLU A 125 -0.36 -2.27 9.94
N VAL A 126 0.73 -1.74 10.48
CA VAL A 126 1.94 -2.50 10.76
C VAL A 126 2.36 -2.16 12.18
N THR A 127 2.65 -3.18 12.99
CA THR A 127 3.15 -2.97 14.34
C THR A 127 4.67 -2.86 14.32
N ARG A 128 5.21 -2.13 15.30
CA ARG A 128 6.64 -1.90 15.40
C ARG A 128 7.14 -2.30 16.77
N ARG A 129 8.25 -3.01 16.78
CA ARG A 129 8.95 -3.37 18.01
C ARG A 129 10.44 -3.31 17.75
N ALA A 130 11.15 -2.53 18.55
CA ALA A 130 12.62 -2.40 18.44
C ALA A 130 13.09 -2.09 17.01
N LYS A 131 12.42 -1.15 16.35
CA LYS A 131 12.71 -0.71 14.99
C LYS A 131 12.40 -1.75 13.90
N LEU A 132 11.81 -2.89 14.27
CA LEU A 132 11.37 -3.90 13.32
C LEU A 132 9.85 -3.91 13.24
N HIS A 133 9.34 -4.26 12.07
CA HIS A 133 7.93 -4.14 11.75
C HIS A 133 7.34 -5.50 11.43
N SER A 134 6.12 -5.71 11.92
CA SER A 134 5.41 -6.99 11.71
C SER A 134 3.95 -6.73 11.38
N ARG A 135 3.38 -7.64 10.61
CA ARG A 135 1.98 -7.63 10.25
C ARG A 135 1.48 -9.07 10.21
N THR A 136 0.46 -9.35 10.99
CA THR A 136 -0.10 -10.69 11.07
C THR A 136 -1.58 -10.65 10.71
N HIS A 137 -2.14 -11.81 10.35
CA HIS A 137 -3.57 -11.93 10.12
C HIS A 137 -4.36 -11.77 11.41
N ASP A 138 -3.79 -12.24 12.49
CA ASP A 138 -4.44 -12.16 13.79
C ASP A 138 -4.20 -10.78 14.37
N ARG A 139 -5.09 -9.87 14.04
CA ARG A 139 -5.04 -8.57 14.67
C ARG A 139 -5.31 -8.75 16.15
N PRO A 140 -4.58 -8.03 17.00
CA PRO A 140 -4.90 -8.06 18.41
C PRO A 140 -6.37 -7.72 18.57
N ALA A 141 -7.07 -8.47 19.38
CA ALA A 141 -8.45 -8.16 19.70
C ALA A 141 -8.51 -6.73 20.25
N PRO A 142 -9.55 -5.98 19.92
CA PRO A 142 -9.73 -4.69 20.56
C PRO A 142 -9.67 -4.83 22.07
N ALA A 143 -9.16 -3.81 22.74
CA ALA A 143 -8.95 -3.87 24.18
C ALA A 143 -10.21 -4.30 24.95
N HIS A 144 -11.38 -3.89 24.48
CA HIS A 144 -12.64 -4.22 25.13
C HIS A 144 -13.04 -5.68 24.99
N SER A 145 -12.49 -6.39 24.02
CA SER A 145 -12.76 -7.82 23.84
C SER A 145 -11.60 -8.67 24.34
N ALA A 146 -10.51 -8.04 24.73
CA ALA A 146 -9.39 -8.76 25.31
C ALA A 146 -9.82 -9.32 26.66
N GLY A 147 -9.41 -10.48 26.97
CA GLY A 147 -9.77 -11.13 28.22
C GLY A 147 -10.99 -12.02 28.10
N ILE A 148 -11.53 -12.08 26.97
CA ILE A 148 -12.55 -13.08 26.69
C ILE A 148 -11.86 -14.20 25.98
N GLY A 149 -11.55 -14.96 26.58
CA GLY A 149 -10.77 -15.77 25.98
C GLY A 149 -10.57 -16.62 24.92
N GLN A 150 -10.87 -16.08 25.34
CA GLN A 150 -10.32 -16.62 24.59
C GLN A 150 -10.15 -17.30 24.19
N ALA A 151 -10.56 -17.51 24.45
CA ALA A 151 -10.03 -18.09 23.85
C ALA A 151 -10.28 -18.80 23.48
N GLN A 152 -10.68 -19.04 23.32
CA GLN A 152 -10.39 -19.56 22.71
C GLN A 152 -10.58 -20.00 22.05
N GLU A 153 -11.04 -20.30 21.96
CA GLU A 153 -10.69 -20.69 21.17
C GLU A 153 -10.69 -21.03 20.58
N LEU A 154 -11.04 -21.22 20.94
CA LEU A 154 -10.51 -21.55 20.21
C LEU A 154 -10.57 -22.02 19.86
N THR A 155 -10.90 -22.38 20.04
CA THR A 155 -10.40 -22.86 19.47
C THR A 155 -10.70 -23.33 19.05
N ILE A 156 -11.18 -23.70 19.06
CA ILE A 156 -10.94 -24.21 18.42
C ILE A 156 -11.11 -24.68 17.96
N PRO A 157 -11.39 -24.94 18.10
CA PRO A 157 -11.01 -25.42 17.44
C PRO A 157 -11.10 -25.84 16.97
N LEU A 158 -11.38 -26.07 16.94
CA LEU A 158 -10.91 -26.43 16.26
C LEU A 158 -11.08 -26.71 15.61
N GLU A 159 -11.39 -26.87 15.57
CA GLU A 159 -11.06 -27.04 14.86
C GLU A 159 -11.10 -27.01 14.11
N GLU A 160 -11.43 -27.16 14.34
CA GLU A 160 -11.03 -27.07 13.61
C GLU A 160 -10.89 -26.83 12.93
N SER A 161 -10.99 -26.78 13.49
CA SER A 161 -10.49 -26.74 12.78
C SER A 161 -10.25 -26.84 12.35
#